data_bd0dadbcc636e0ecdfff7019b8b0844a
#
_entry.id   bd0dadbcc636e0ecdfff7019b8b0844a
#
_cell.length_a   1.000
_cell.length_b   1.000
_cell.length_c   1.000
_cell.angle_alpha   90.00
_cell.angle_beta   90.00
_cell.angle_gamma   90.00
#
_symmetry.space_group_name_H-M   'P 1'
#
loop_
_entity.id
_entity.type
_entity.pdbx_description
1 polymer ?
#
loop_
_entity_poly.entity_id
_entity_poly.type
_entity_poly.pdbx_seq_one_letter_code
_entity_poly.pdbx_strand_id
1 'polypeptide(L)'
;MRRLIIRPGGIGDCILSLPAVEYLQTQYTEVWVPSAIAPLVRFTEVRAIGSTGIDLLGLPGVELPAGLIDRLRSYDSIVSWYGTNRPEVREQVHALGLPFEFLRALPDLCEKIHAADFFLRQAGGEGFAVPKIECEQRSLGDFAVIHPFSGSARKNWPLSRFRELAARLALPVRWCAGPDESLEDAARFQNLDELACWLASAQVYVGNDSGITHLAAAVGAPVVAVFGPTDPIVWAPRGERVRVVSGGSLEETEVEQVLREAQWLANSR
;
A
#
# COMPACT_ATOMS: atom_id res chain seq x y z
N MET A 1 5.55 -11.54 -25.33
CA MET A 1 6.56 -11.09 -24.34
C MET A 1 6.11 -11.59 -22.96
N ARG A 2 7.00 -12.31 -22.28
CA ARG A 2 6.82 -12.72 -20.88
C ARG A 2 7.53 -11.71 -19.98
N ARG A 3 6.80 -11.08 -19.06
CA ARG A 3 7.35 -10.10 -18.14
C ARG A 3 7.20 -10.55 -16.70
N LEU A 4 8.27 -10.38 -15.94
CA LEU A 4 8.23 -10.45 -14.49
C LEU A 4 8.27 -9.03 -13.91
N ILE A 5 7.43 -8.77 -12.91
CA ILE A 5 7.44 -7.53 -12.14
C ILE A 5 7.74 -7.88 -10.68
N ILE A 6 8.76 -7.27 -10.08
CA ILE A 6 9.16 -7.54 -8.70
C ILE A 6 8.95 -6.27 -7.87
N ARG A 7 7.93 -6.29 -6.99
CA ARG A 7 7.56 -5.14 -6.15
C ARG A 7 7.61 -5.51 -4.66
N PRO A 8 8.74 -5.34 -4.00
CA PRO A 8 8.86 -5.44 -2.54
C PRO A 8 8.30 -4.18 -1.87
N GLY A 9 8.21 -4.19 -0.55
CA GLY A 9 7.86 -3.03 0.25
C GLY A 9 6.69 -3.26 1.19
N GLY A 10 6.31 -2.23 1.92
CA GLY A 10 5.14 -2.24 2.79
C GLY A 10 3.83 -2.22 2.01
N ILE A 11 2.72 -2.39 2.74
CA ILE A 11 1.36 -2.40 2.16
C ILE A 11 1.12 -1.11 1.34
N GLY A 12 1.41 0.06 1.91
CA GLY A 12 1.21 1.34 1.23
C GLY A 12 2.04 1.49 -0.04
N ASP A 13 3.33 1.09 0.01
CA ASP A 13 4.22 1.15 -1.16
C ASP A 13 3.71 0.28 -2.31
N CYS A 14 3.24 -0.92 -1.99
CA CYS A 14 2.70 -1.83 -2.99
C CYS A 14 1.40 -1.28 -3.59
N ILE A 15 0.47 -0.79 -2.76
CA ILE A 15 -0.79 -0.22 -3.23
C ILE A 15 -0.54 1.00 -4.13
N LEU A 16 0.31 1.94 -3.70
CA LEU A 16 0.65 3.12 -4.50
C LEU A 16 1.30 2.78 -5.85
N SER A 17 1.93 1.61 -5.98
CA SER A 17 2.52 1.16 -7.23
C SER A 17 1.59 0.34 -8.13
N LEU A 18 0.37 -0.02 -7.68
CA LEU A 18 -0.56 -0.83 -8.49
C LEU A 18 -0.82 -0.25 -9.88
N PRO A 19 -1.05 1.07 -10.06
CA PRO A 19 -1.24 1.63 -11.40
C PRO A 19 -0.04 1.42 -12.33
N ALA A 20 1.18 1.46 -11.79
CA ALA A 20 2.39 1.15 -12.54
C ALA A 20 2.50 -0.33 -12.91
N VAL A 21 2.14 -1.22 -11.97
CA VAL A 21 2.11 -2.67 -12.21
C VAL A 21 1.09 -3.03 -13.27
N GLU A 22 -0.11 -2.43 -13.23
CA GLU A 22 -1.15 -2.59 -14.26
C GLU A 22 -0.68 -2.08 -15.63
N TYR A 23 -0.04 -0.91 -15.67
CA TYR A 23 0.49 -0.33 -16.91
C TYR A 23 1.57 -1.20 -17.56
N LEU A 24 2.40 -1.87 -16.74
CA LEU A 24 3.48 -2.75 -17.20
C LEU A 24 2.98 -4.11 -17.70
N GLN A 25 1.69 -4.42 -17.61
CA GLN A 25 1.18 -5.72 -18.04
C GLN A 25 1.44 -6.00 -19.52
N THR A 26 1.64 -7.28 -19.81
CA THR A 26 1.75 -7.84 -21.13
C THR A 26 0.83 -9.06 -21.23
N GLN A 27 0.82 -9.74 -22.35
CA GLN A 27 0.04 -10.97 -22.52
C GLN A 27 0.37 -12.04 -21.46
N TYR A 28 1.64 -12.08 -20.99
CA TYR A 28 2.11 -13.02 -19.97
C TYR A 28 2.92 -12.24 -18.94
N THR A 29 2.27 -11.83 -17.87
CA THR A 29 2.90 -11.13 -16.76
C THR A 29 2.80 -11.96 -15.48
N GLU A 30 3.88 -12.08 -14.76
CA GLU A 30 3.90 -12.59 -13.38
C GLU A 30 4.37 -11.47 -12.46
N VAL A 31 3.77 -11.36 -11.27
CA VAL A 31 4.12 -10.33 -10.28
C VAL A 31 4.59 -11.00 -9.00
N TRP A 32 5.76 -10.61 -8.52
CA TRP A 32 6.29 -11.03 -7.22
C TRP A 32 6.15 -9.90 -6.21
N VAL A 33 5.37 -10.13 -5.17
CA VAL A 33 5.05 -9.18 -4.09
C VAL A 33 5.19 -9.84 -2.72
N PRO A 34 5.21 -9.07 -1.61
CA PRO A 34 5.09 -9.64 -0.28
C PRO A 34 3.84 -10.54 -0.16
N SER A 35 3.93 -11.61 0.63
CA SER A 35 2.84 -12.59 0.78
C SER A 35 1.52 -11.96 1.20
N ALA A 36 1.56 -10.94 2.07
CA ALA A 36 0.37 -10.21 2.51
C ALA A 36 -0.32 -9.45 1.36
N ILE A 37 0.44 -9.02 0.34
CA ILE A 37 -0.08 -8.26 -0.81
C ILE A 37 -0.65 -9.18 -1.90
N ALA A 38 -0.15 -10.40 -2.01
CA ALA A 38 -0.52 -11.32 -3.08
C ALA A 38 -2.04 -11.48 -3.28
N PRO A 39 -2.88 -11.57 -2.23
CA PRO A 39 -4.34 -11.67 -2.38
C PRO A 39 -5.00 -10.44 -3.01
N LEU A 40 -4.35 -9.27 -2.96
CA LEU A 40 -4.88 -8.01 -3.49
C LEU A 40 -4.63 -7.82 -4.99
N VAL A 41 -3.67 -8.56 -5.56
CA VAL A 41 -3.32 -8.47 -6.99
C VAL A 41 -4.06 -9.58 -7.73
N ARG A 42 -5.18 -9.24 -8.38
CA ARG A 42 -6.10 -10.22 -8.98
C ARG A 42 -6.09 -10.23 -10.52
N PHE A 43 -5.38 -9.30 -11.11
CA PHE A 43 -5.40 -9.05 -12.56
C PHE A 43 -4.31 -9.81 -13.34
N THR A 44 -3.45 -10.58 -12.64
CA THR A 44 -2.35 -11.31 -13.23
C THR A 44 -1.90 -12.47 -12.35
N GLU A 45 -0.97 -13.30 -12.82
CA GLU A 45 -0.33 -14.34 -12.01
C GLU A 45 0.55 -13.72 -10.93
N VAL A 46 0.41 -14.20 -9.69
CA VAL A 46 1.09 -13.62 -8.52
C VAL A 46 1.85 -14.68 -7.74
N ARG A 47 3.01 -14.30 -7.22
CA ARG A 47 3.82 -15.11 -6.32
C ARG A 47 4.31 -14.31 -5.12
N ALA A 48 4.32 -14.95 -3.95
CA ALA A 48 4.94 -14.39 -2.76
C ALA A 48 6.46 -14.32 -2.95
N ILE A 49 7.05 -13.11 -2.86
CA ILE A 49 8.48 -12.87 -3.10
C ILE A 49 9.37 -13.72 -2.17
N GLY A 50 8.96 -13.91 -0.91
CA GLY A 50 9.71 -14.73 0.06
C GLY A 50 9.76 -16.23 -0.28
N SER A 51 8.91 -16.72 -1.20
CA SER A 51 8.96 -18.11 -1.66
C SER A 51 9.86 -18.34 -2.88
N THR A 52 10.46 -17.28 -3.42
CA THR A 52 11.21 -17.33 -4.68
C THR A 52 12.70 -17.51 -4.47
N GLY A 53 13.22 -17.13 -3.30
CA GLY A 53 14.67 -17.10 -3.00
C GLY A 53 15.41 -15.94 -3.69
N ILE A 54 14.70 -14.95 -4.24
CA ILE A 54 15.31 -13.76 -4.87
C ILE A 54 16.11 -12.93 -3.86
N ASP A 55 15.78 -13.02 -2.57
CA ASP A 55 16.46 -12.36 -1.46
C ASP A 55 17.89 -12.86 -1.25
N LEU A 56 18.21 -14.07 -1.72
CA LEU A 56 19.54 -14.65 -1.70
C LEU A 56 20.43 -14.12 -2.83
N LEU A 57 19.84 -13.50 -3.85
CA LEU A 57 20.59 -12.93 -4.98
C LEU A 57 21.49 -11.77 -4.48
N GLY A 58 22.77 -11.81 -4.84
CA GLY A 58 23.77 -10.85 -4.41
C GLY A 58 24.45 -11.20 -3.08
N LEU A 59 24.06 -12.29 -2.39
CA LEU A 59 24.72 -12.72 -1.17
C LEU A 59 25.97 -13.55 -1.51
N PRO A 60 27.17 -13.16 -1.05
CA PRO A 60 28.41 -13.90 -1.35
C PRO A 60 28.41 -15.26 -0.67
N GLY A 61 28.81 -16.31 -1.42
CA GLY A 61 28.96 -17.67 -0.89
C GLY A 61 27.64 -18.39 -0.59
N VAL A 62 26.49 -17.82 -0.96
CA VAL A 62 25.18 -18.45 -0.79
C VAL A 62 24.77 -19.14 -2.09
N GLU A 63 24.40 -20.41 -1.99
CA GLU A 63 23.85 -21.16 -3.11
C GLU A 63 22.39 -20.73 -3.36
N LEU A 64 22.10 -20.36 -4.61
CA LEU A 64 20.76 -19.96 -5.01
C LEU A 64 19.85 -21.20 -5.14
N PRO A 65 18.54 -21.05 -4.85
CA PRO A 65 17.59 -22.14 -5.03
C PRO A 65 17.65 -22.71 -6.44
N ALA A 66 17.59 -24.04 -6.52
CA ALA A 66 17.57 -24.73 -7.81
C ALA A 66 16.44 -24.20 -8.70
N GLY A 67 16.78 -23.87 -9.95
CA GLY A 67 15.83 -23.37 -10.94
C GLY A 67 15.50 -21.88 -10.84
N LEU A 68 15.98 -21.12 -9.84
CA LEU A 68 15.72 -19.66 -9.77
C LEU A 68 16.30 -18.96 -11.01
N ILE A 69 17.54 -19.23 -11.35
CA ILE A 69 18.20 -18.56 -12.49
C ILE A 69 17.53 -18.95 -13.82
N ASP A 70 17.17 -20.21 -14.01
CA ASP A 70 16.48 -20.67 -15.21
C ASP A 70 15.09 -20.01 -15.31
N ARG A 71 14.39 -19.87 -14.19
CA ARG A 71 13.14 -19.14 -14.13
C ARG A 71 13.33 -17.68 -14.51
N LEU A 72 14.31 -16.97 -13.96
CA LEU A 72 14.60 -15.58 -14.30
C LEU A 72 14.97 -15.42 -15.78
N ARG A 73 15.74 -16.35 -16.35
CA ARG A 73 16.04 -16.38 -17.79
C ARG A 73 14.84 -16.66 -18.70
N SER A 74 13.77 -17.24 -18.15
CA SER A 74 12.57 -17.54 -18.95
C SER A 74 11.71 -16.32 -19.25
N TYR A 75 12.01 -15.16 -18.67
CA TYR A 75 11.34 -13.90 -18.95
C TYR A 75 12.10 -13.07 -19.98
N ASP A 76 11.35 -12.43 -20.88
CA ASP A 76 11.92 -11.49 -21.86
C ASP A 76 12.30 -10.16 -21.23
N SER A 77 11.65 -9.80 -20.10
CA SER A 77 11.84 -8.55 -19.37
C SER A 77 11.51 -8.74 -17.88
N ILE A 78 12.36 -8.19 -17.01
CA ILE A 78 12.15 -8.19 -15.56
C ILE A 78 12.21 -6.75 -15.08
N VAL A 79 11.08 -6.18 -14.68
CA VAL A 79 10.99 -4.84 -14.09
C VAL A 79 11.02 -4.97 -12.59
N SER A 80 11.99 -4.35 -11.93
CA SER A 80 12.26 -4.60 -10.52
C SER A 80 12.48 -3.34 -9.70
N TRP A 81 11.69 -3.18 -8.64
CA TRP A 81 11.99 -2.27 -7.52
C TRP A 81 12.86 -2.95 -6.45
N TYR A 82 13.00 -4.28 -6.52
CA TYR A 82 13.92 -5.03 -5.66
C TYR A 82 15.36 -4.90 -6.17
N GLY A 83 16.30 -4.74 -5.25
CA GLY A 83 17.72 -4.71 -5.58
C GLY A 83 18.24 -3.39 -6.14
N THR A 84 17.39 -2.38 -6.33
CA THR A 84 17.77 -1.08 -6.91
C THR A 84 18.91 -0.41 -6.16
N ASN A 85 18.88 -0.47 -4.83
CA ASN A 85 19.88 0.12 -3.94
C ASN A 85 20.88 -0.93 -3.41
N ARG A 86 21.01 -2.09 -4.08
CA ARG A 86 21.90 -3.19 -3.70
C ARG A 86 22.90 -3.46 -4.83
N PRO A 87 24.10 -2.87 -4.78
CA PRO A 87 25.11 -3.03 -5.82
C PRO A 87 25.42 -4.49 -6.12
N GLU A 88 25.51 -5.35 -5.09
CA GLU A 88 25.80 -6.77 -5.19
C GLU A 88 24.75 -7.55 -6.00
N VAL A 89 23.48 -7.15 -5.90
CA VAL A 89 22.38 -7.73 -6.71
C VAL A 89 22.53 -7.30 -8.17
N ARG A 90 22.80 -6.01 -8.40
CA ARG A 90 22.95 -5.45 -9.76
C ARG A 90 24.14 -6.08 -10.50
N GLU A 91 25.27 -6.23 -9.80
CA GLU A 91 26.47 -6.87 -10.34
C GLU A 91 26.21 -8.32 -10.71
N GLN A 92 25.56 -9.09 -9.83
CA GLN A 92 25.24 -10.49 -10.10
C GLN A 92 24.23 -10.64 -11.25
N VAL A 93 23.19 -9.81 -11.29
CA VAL A 93 22.21 -9.76 -12.39
C VAL A 93 22.91 -9.50 -13.72
N HIS A 94 23.81 -8.53 -13.76
CA HIS A 94 24.58 -8.20 -14.96
C HIS A 94 25.51 -9.37 -15.38
N ALA A 95 26.24 -9.96 -14.41
CA ALA A 95 27.13 -11.09 -14.68
C ALA A 95 26.39 -12.34 -15.23
N LEU A 96 25.13 -12.55 -14.80
CA LEU A 96 24.27 -13.63 -15.27
C LEU A 96 23.54 -13.32 -16.57
N GLY A 97 23.67 -12.09 -17.11
CA GLY A 97 22.99 -11.66 -18.33
C GLY A 97 21.46 -11.67 -18.20
N LEU A 98 20.91 -11.37 -16.99
CA LEU A 98 19.47 -11.37 -16.76
C LEU A 98 18.84 -10.06 -17.25
N PRO A 99 17.62 -10.07 -17.82
CA PRO A 99 16.99 -8.92 -18.46
C PRO A 99 16.30 -7.98 -17.46
N PHE A 100 17.03 -7.54 -16.43
CA PHE A 100 16.51 -6.65 -15.40
C PHE A 100 16.55 -5.19 -15.81
N GLU A 101 15.43 -4.50 -15.57
CA GLU A 101 15.29 -3.07 -15.52
C GLU A 101 15.00 -2.67 -14.07
N PHE A 102 15.91 -1.88 -13.45
CA PHE A 102 15.77 -1.47 -12.06
C PHE A 102 15.08 -0.11 -11.96
N LEU A 103 13.98 -0.05 -11.24
CA LEU A 103 13.23 1.15 -10.94
C LEU A 103 13.51 1.64 -9.51
N ARG A 104 13.46 2.96 -9.28
CA ARG A 104 13.67 3.55 -7.95
C ARG A 104 12.53 3.17 -7.01
N ALA A 105 12.87 2.70 -5.81
CA ALA A 105 11.90 2.22 -4.83
C ALA A 105 11.10 3.33 -4.14
N LEU A 106 11.64 4.55 -4.08
CA LEU A 106 11.04 5.72 -3.43
C LEU A 106 11.14 6.95 -4.33
N PRO A 107 10.13 7.84 -4.28
CA PRO A 107 10.19 9.14 -4.95
C PRO A 107 11.28 10.03 -4.36
N ASP A 108 11.72 10.99 -5.15
CA ASP A 108 12.56 12.07 -4.65
C ASP A 108 11.67 13.08 -3.92
N LEU A 109 11.92 13.25 -2.62
CA LEU A 109 11.12 14.15 -1.79
C LEU A 109 11.29 15.63 -2.19
N CYS A 110 12.37 15.98 -2.89
CA CYS A 110 12.60 17.33 -3.39
C CYS A 110 11.66 17.70 -4.55
N GLU A 111 11.27 16.70 -5.36
CA GLU A 111 10.41 16.93 -6.53
C GLU A 111 8.93 17.10 -6.18
N LYS A 112 8.51 16.72 -4.96
CA LYS A 112 7.12 16.75 -4.48
C LYS A 112 6.11 16.12 -5.44
N ILE A 113 6.52 15.07 -6.13
CA ILE A 113 5.65 14.27 -7.00
C ILE A 113 4.97 13.22 -6.13
N HIS A 114 3.68 13.04 -6.33
CA HIS A 114 2.95 11.99 -5.62
C HIS A 114 3.49 10.60 -5.96
N ALA A 115 3.64 9.73 -4.96
CA ALA A 115 4.30 8.43 -5.12
C ALA A 115 3.66 7.55 -6.20
N ALA A 116 2.32 7.55 -6.32
CA ALA A 116 1.65 6.78 -7.37
C ALA A 116 1.99 7.29 -8.78
N ASP A 117 2.06 8.62 -8.98
CA ASP A 117 2.45 9.21 -10.27
C ASP A 117 3.93 8.95 -10.57
N PHE A 118 4.78 9.02 -9.54
CA PHE A 118 6.18 8.70 -9.66
C PHE A 118 6.39 7.26 -10.14
N PHE A 119 5.72 6.29 -9.53
CA PHE A 119 5.83 4.89 -9.95
C PHE A 119 5.30 4.68 -11.36
N LEU A 120 4.17 5.30 -11.71
CA LEU A 120 3.60 5.21 -13.06
C LEU A 120 4.54 5.79 -14.11
N ARG A 121 5.15 6.96 -13.84
CA ARG A 121 6.13 7.59 -14.76
C ARG A 121 7.37 6.72 -14.98
N GLN A 122 7.89 6.07 -13.94
CA GLN A 122 9.01 5.14 -14.09
C GLN A 122 8.65 3.94 -14.98
N ALA A 123 7.39 3.51 -14.96
CA ALA A 123 6.87 2.45 -15.82
C ALA A 123 6.63 2.91 -17.28
N GLY A 124 6.81 4.20 -17.57
CA GLY A 124 6.55 4.79 -18.90
C GLY A 124 5.14 5.31 -19.09
N GLY A 125 4.29 5.29 -18.04
CA GLY A 125 2.95 5.84 -18.06
C GLY A 125 2.92 7.32 -17.68
N GLU A 126 1.81 7.97 -17.97
CA GLU A 126 1.59 9.40 -17.69
C GLU A 126 0.24 9.61 -17.01
N GLY A 127 0.08 10.76 -16.35
CA GLY A 127 -1.18 11.22 -15.77
C GLY A 127 -1.31 11.02 -14.27
N PHE A 128 -2.55 11.12 -13.80
CA PHE A 128 -2.91 11.03 -12.39
C PHE A 128 -3.25 9.59 -12.02
N ALA A 129 -2.35 8.92 -11.32
CA ALA A 129 -2.48 7.53 -10.94
C ALA A 129 -3.34 7.37 -9.67
N VAL A 130 -4.41 6.59 -9.75
CA VAL A 130 -5.26 6.24 -8.60
C VAL A 130 -5.25 4.73 -8.42
N PRO A 131 -4.70 4.23 -7.30
CA PRO A 131 -4.75 2.80 -6.99
C PRO A 131 -6.19 2.34 -6.82
N LYS A 132 -6.54 1.21 -7.43
CA LYS A 132 -7.86 0.57 -7.28
C LYS A 132 -7.68 -0.91 -6.96
N ILE A 133 -8.51 -1.39 -6.04
CA ILE A 133 -8.58 -2.80 -5.68
C ILE A 133 -10.06 -3.17 -5.74
N GLU A 134 -10.37 -4.13 -6.59
CA GLU A 134 -11.74 -4.64 -6.71
C GLU A 134 -12.08 -5.49 -5.49
N CYS A 135 -13.24 -5.24 -4.92
CA CYS A 135 -13.83 -6.06 -3.88
C CYS A 135 -15.21 -6.55 -4.34
N GLU A 136 -15.58 -7.75 -3.93
CA GLU A 136 -16.98 -8.16 -4.08
C GLU A 136 -17.89 -7.14 -3.41
N GLN A 137 -18.92 -6.69 -4.14
CA GLN A 137 -19.88 -5.72 -3.64
C GLN A 137 -20.53 -6.25 -2.36
N ARG A 138 -20.22 -5.62 -1.24
CA ARG A 138 -20.93 -5.82 0.03
C ARG A 138 -21.92 -4.66 0.22
N SER A 139 -23.03 -4.95 0.88
CA SER A 139 -23.92 -3.88 1.33
C SER A 139 -23.15 -2.91 2.22
N LEU A 140 -23.34 -1.61 2.01
CA LEU A 140 -22.80 -0.59 2.90
C LEU A 140 -23.34 -0.80 4.31
N GLY A 141 -22.45 -0.87 5.28
CA GLY A 141 -22.81 -0.95 6.68
C GLY A 141 -22.95 0.44 7.30
N ASP A 142 -23.72 0.52 8.38
CA ASP A 142 -23.91 1.74 9.15
C ASP A 142 -22.86 1.84 10.29
N PHE A 143 -21.57 1.80 9.94
CA PHE A 143 -20.49 1.87 10.93
C PHE A 143 -19.29 2.65 10.40
N ALA A 144 -18.56 3.24 11.34
CA ALA A 144 -17.24 3.81 11.09
C ALA A 144 -16.15 2.81 11.45
N VAL A 145 -15.05 2.80 10.68
CA VAL A 145 -13.84 2.04 11.02
C VAL A 145 -12.76 3.00 11.49
N ILE A 146 -12.11 2.69 12.61
CA ILE A 146 -10.93 3.42 13.09
C ILE A 146 -9.73 2.47 13.19
N HIS A 147 -8.63 2.81 12.50
CA HIS A 147 -7.33 2.13 12.60
C HIS A 147 -6.28 3.12 13.13
N PRO A 148 -5.94 3.06 14.45
CA PRO A 148 -5.10 4.07 15.10
C PRO A 148 -3.60 3.82 14.97
N PHE A 149 -3.17 2.86 14.16
CA PHE A 149 -1.78 2.46 14.02
C PHE A 149 -1.19 2.76 12.65
N SER A 150 0.13 2.71 12.58
CA SER A 150 0.90 2.77 11.34
C SER A 150 2.22 2.00 11.50
N GLY A 151 2.96 1.80 10.43
CA GLY A 151 4.29 1.16 10.48
C GLY A 151 5.35 1.93 11.26
N SER A 152 5.03 3.12 11.80
CA SER A 152 5.92 3.92 12.65
C SER A 152 5.13 4.67 13.71
N ALA A 153 5.48 4.48 14.99
CA ALA A 153 4.84 5.18 16.10
C ALA A 153 4.84 6.72 15.95
N ARG A 154 5.84 7.26 15.24
CA ARG A 154 5.94 8.71 14.96
C ARG A 154 4.83 9.25 14.06
N LYS A 155 4.12 8.36 13.34
CA LYS A 155 2.99 8.70 12.49
C LYS A 155 1.63 8.43 13.14
N ASN A 156 1.62 7.98 14.39
CA ASN A 156 0.38 7.67 15.08
C ASN A 156 -0.16 8.92 15.81
N TRP A 157 -1.32 9.36 15.39
CA TRP A 157 -2.12 10.31 16.17
C TRP A 157 -2.46 9.68 17.54
N PRO A 158 -2.45 10.45 18.65
CA PRO A 158 -2.64 9.87 19.98
C PRO A 158 -3.91 9.03 20.09
N LEU A 159 -3.79 7.81 20.64
CA LEU A 159 -4.93 6.90 20.79
C LEU A 159 -6.07 7.52 21.63
N SER A 160 -5.74 8.39 22.60
CA SER A 160 -6.73 9.14 23.37
C SER A 160 -7.62 10.02 22.51
N ARG A 161 -7.05 10.64 21.47
CA ARG A 161 -7.80 11.47 20.52
C ARG A 161 -8.67 10.63 19.58
N PHE A 162 -8.19 9.45 19.16
CA PHE A 162 -9.04 8.50 18.44
C PHE A 162 -10.22 8.01 19.29
N ARG A 163 -10.02 7.80 20.59
CA ARG A 163 -11.10 7.43 21.53
C ARG A 163 -12.10 8.57 21.72
N GLU A 164 -11.64 9.80 21.83
CA GLU A 164 -12.49 10.97 21.87
C GLU A 164 -13.30 11.12 20.58
N LEU A 165 -12.66 10.98 19.41
CA LEU A 165 -13.33 10.96 18.13
C LEU A 165 -14.42 9.89 18.07
N ALA A 166 -14.10 8.67 18.48
CA ALA A 166 -15.04 7.54 18.50
C ALA A 166 -16.27 7.82 19.35
N ALA A 167 -16.10 8.46 20.51
CA ALA A 167 -17.20 8.81 21.41
C ALA A 167 -18.13 9.91 20.84
N ARG A 168 -17.66 10.69 19.87
CA ARG A 168 -18.37 11.83 19.26
C ARG A 168 -18.94 11.53 17.87
N LEU A 169 -18.54 10.43 17.24
CA LEU A 169 -19.11 10.00 15.97
C LEU A 169 -20.55 9.51 16.17
N ALA A 170 -21.44 9.91 15.27
CA ALA A 170 -22.85 9.49 15.28
C ALA A 170 -23.07 8.08 14.70
N LEU A 171 -22.00 7.31 14.50
CA LEU A 171 -21.99 5.96 13.94
C LEU A 171 -21.40 4.97 14.95
N PRO A 172 -21.86 3.71 14.98
CA PRO A 172 -21.16 2.65 15.69
C PRO A 172 -19.71 2.57 15.19
N VAL A 173 -18.75 2.64 16.10
CA VAL A 173 -17.33 2.55 15.77
C VAL A 173 -16.85 1.11 15.90
N ARG A 174 -16.17 0.63 14.85
CA ARG A 174 -15.46 -0.64 14.85
C ARG A 174 -13.96 -0.36 14.75
N TRP A 175 -13.23 -0.79 15.75
CA TRP A 175 -11.78 -0.70 15.76
C TRP A 175 -11.17 -1.76 14.86
N CYS A 176 -10.08 -1.41 14.18
CA CYS A 176 -9.27 -2.32 13.36
C CYS A 176 -7.85 -2.33 13.90
N ALA A 177 -7.24 -3.51 13.97
CA ALA A 177 -5.85 -3.66 14.36
C ALA A 177 -5.20 -4.83 13.61
N GLY A 178 -3.90 -4.71 13.37
CA GLY A 178 -3.06 -5.80 12.87
C GLY A 178 -2.77 -6.85 13.95
N PRO A 179 -2.12 -7.96 13.56
CA PRO A 179 -1.85 -9.08 14.50
C PRO A 179 -0.96 -8.64 15.68
N ASP A 180 0.00 -7.75 15.45
CA ASP A 180 0.97 -7.30 16.44
C ASP A 180 0.57 -5.98 17.13
N GLU A 181 -0.60 -5.43 16.82
CA GLU A 181 -1.08 -4.16 17.35
C GLU A 181 -1.98 -4.40 18.57
N SER A 182 -1.61 -3.82 19.73
CA SER A 182 -2.34 -4.01 20.98
C SER A 182 -3.55 -3.08 21.08
N LEU A 183 -4.71 -3.59 20.73
CA LEU A 183 -6.00 -2.92 20.92
C LEU A 183 -7.06 -3.97 21.22
N GLU A 184 -7.72 -3.84 22.38
CA GLU A 184 -8.81 -4.71 22.79
C GLU A 184 -10.03 -4.50 21.88
N ASP A 185 -10.82 -5.53 21.67
CA ASP A 185 -12.06 -5.53 20.89
C ASP A 185 -11.91 -5.05 19.42
N ALA A 186 -10.67 -5.02 18.90
CA ALA A 186 -10.44 -4.69 17.50
C ALA A 186 -10.71 -5.87 16.57
N ALA A 187 -11.34 -5.58 15.43
CA ALA A 187 -11.46 -6.52 14.33
C ALA A 187 -10.06 -6.83 13.76
N ARG A 188 -9.77 -8.12 13.60
CA ARG A 188 -8.53 -8.65 13.02
C ARG A 188 -8.86 -9.59 11.88
N PHE A 189 -8.08 -9.55 10.84
CA PHE A 189 -8.32 -10.32 9.61
C PHE A 189 -7.13 -11.23 9.32
N GLN A 190 -7.41 -12.41 8.77
CA GLN A 190 -6.39 -13.39 8.41
C GLN A 190 -5.54 -12.92 7.23
N ASN A 191 -6.14 -12.16 6.33
CA ASN A 191 -5.47 -11.64 5.15
C ASN A 191 -6.03 -10.26 4.75
N LEU A 192 -5.29 -9.57 3.88
CA LEU A 192 -5.63 -8.21 3.44
C LEU A 192 -6.85 -8.17 2.51
N ASP A 193 -7.21 -9.25 1.86
CA ASP A 193 -8.39 -9.30 1.00
C ASP A 193 -9.70 -9.26 1.81
N GLU A 194 -9.76 -10.05 2.89
CA GLU A 194 -10.88 -9.99 3.83
C GLU A 194 -11.00 -8.61 4.46
N LEU A 195 -9.86 -8.03 4.87
CA LEU A 195 -9.81 -6.66 5.39
C LEU A 195 -10.29 -5.66 4.34
N ALA A 196 -9.82 -5.74 3.11
CA ALA A 196 -10.19 -4.88 1.99
C ALA A 196 -11.71 -4.88 1.77
N CYS A 197 -12.31 -6.06 1.67
CA CYS A 197 -13.76 -6.21 1.51
C CYS A 197 -14.56 -5.67 2.71
N TRP A 198 -14.03 -5.81 3.92
CA TRP A 198 -14.67 -5.24 5.11
C TRP A 198 -14.56 -3.72 5.14
N LEU A 199 -13.40 -3.14 4.80
CA LEU A 199 -13.20 -1.70 4.68
C LEU A 199 -14.12 -1.08 3.61
N ALA A 200 -14.29 -1.75 2.47
CA ALA A 200 -15.20 -1.32 1.41
C ALA A 200 -16.66 -1.18 1.86
N SER A 201 -17.06 -1.90 2.93
CA SER A 201 -18.41 -1.81 3.50
C SER A 201 -18.58 -0.71 4.56
N ALA A 202 -17.49 -0.03 4.98
CA ALA A 202 -17.57 1.02 5.99
C ALA A 202 -18.22 2.29 5.43
N GLN A 203 -19.01 2.96 6.26
CA GLN A 203 -19.58 4.28 5.92
C GLN A 203 -18.52 5.37 5.94
N VAL A 204 -17.54 5.26 6.82
CA VAL A 204 -16.33 6.08 6.85
C VAL A 204 -15.19 5.32 7.54
N TYR A 205 -13.98 5.51 7.04
CA TYR A 205 -12.74 5.04 7.66
C TYR A 205 -11.94 6.23 8.15
N VAL A 206 -11.36 6.12 9.34
CA VAL A 206 -10.43 7.11 9.89
C VAL A 206 -9.14 6.40 10.34
N GLY A 207 -8.00 6.90 9.89
CA GLY A 207 -6.69 6.34 10.27
C GLY A 207 -5.54 7.29 10.04
N ASN A 208 -4.36 6.86 10.47
CA ASN A 208 -3.10 7.57 10.23
C ASN A 208 -2.61 7.41 8.78
N ASP A 209 -1.52 8.10 8.42
CA ASP A 209 -0.71 7.76 7.24
C ASP A 209 -0.15 6.33 7.40
N SER A 210 -0.86 5.37 6.84
CA SER A 210 -0.56 3.94 6.96
C SER A 210 -0.94 3.15 5.71
N GLY A 211 -0.38 1.94 5.57
CA GLY A 211 -0.74 1.03 4.48
C GLY A 211 -2.23 0.67 4.47
N ILE A 212 -2.87 0.56 5.64
CA ILE A 212 -4.30 0.25 5.74
C ILE A 212 -5.16 1.42 5.28
N THR A 213 -4.72 2.66 5.51
CA THR A 213 -5.39 3.85 5.01
C THR A 213 -5.37 3.91 3.47
N HIS A 214 -4.23 3.51 2.86
CA HIS A 214 -4.16 3.35 1.40
C HIS A 214 -5.07 2.22 0.90
N LEU A 215 -5.15 1.11 1.64
CA LEU A 215 -6.05 0.01 1.30
C LEU A 215 -7.51 0.45 1.33
N ALA A 216 -7.92 1.17 2.38
CA ALA A 216 -9.28 1.70 2.50
C ALA A 216 -9.63 2.62 1.32
N ALA A 217 -8.72 3.51 0.93
CA ALA A 217 -8.95 4.39 -0.22
C ALA A 217 -9.00 3.61 -1.55
N ALA A 218 -8.12 2.63 -1.74
CA ALA A 218 -8.03 1.84 -2.97
C ALA A 218 -9.29 0.97 -3.21
N VAL A 219 -9.98 0.54 -2.15
CA VAL A 219 -11.26 -0.18 -2.25
C VAL A 219 -12.49 0.74 -2.32
N GLY A 220 -12.28 2.06 -2.39
CA GLY A 220 -13.34 3.05 -2.54
C GLY A 220 -14.06 3.44 -1.25
N ALA A 221 -13.58 3.04 -0.08
CA ALA A 221 -14.15 3.51 1.19
C ALA A 221 -13.98 5.02 1.33
N PRO A 222 -14.92 5.73 1.98
CA PRO A 222 -14.70 7.12 2.38
C PRO A 222 -13.63 7.20 3.47
N VAL A 223 -12.56 7.96 3.24
CA VAL A 223 -11.37 7.96 4.09
C VAL A 223 -11.06 9.34 4.65
N VAL A 224 -10.86 9.42 5.96
CA VAL A 224 -10.14 10.53 6.61
C VAL A 224 -8.75 10.02 7.01
N ALA A 225 -7.72 10.60 6.41
CA ALA A 225 -6.33 10.28 6.68
C ALA A 225 -5.67 11.38 7.54
N VAL A 226 -5.18 11.02 8.72
CA VAL A 226 -4.48 11.94 9.62
C VAL A 226 -2.99 11.89 9.34
N PHE A 227 -2.43 13.03 8.95
CA PHE A 227 -1.03 13.19 8.58
C PHE A 227 -0.27 14.03 9.60
N GLY A 228 0.96 13.62 9.90
CA GLY A 228 1.90 14.33 10.75
C GLY A 228 3.23 14.59 10.04
N PRO A 229 4.27 13.78 10.28
CA PRO A 229 5.63 14.06 9.82
C PRO A 229 5.87 13.84 8.32
N THR A 230 4.95 13.20 7.62
CA THR A 230 5.05 12.88 6.19
C THR A 230 4.32 13.91 5.34
N ASP A 231 4.87 14.25 4.17
CA ASP A 231 4.23 15.20 3.26
C ASP A 231 3.06 14.55 2.51
N PRO A 232 1.81 15.00 2.74
CA PRO A 232 0.65 14.44 2.06
C PRO A 232 0.64 14.70 0.55
N ILE A 233 1.38 15.70 0.03
CA ILE A 233 1.53 15.90 -1.41
C ILE A 233 2.14 14.65 -2.05
N VAL A 234 3.07 14.01 -1.35
CA VAL A 234 3.78 12.82 -1.84
C VAL A 234 3.05 11.53 -1.47
N TRP A 235 2.49 11.46 -0.26
CA TRP A 235 2.07 10.20 0.34
C TRP A 235 0.58 10.07 0.66
N ALA A 236 -0.26 11.06 0.33
CA ALA A 236 -1.68 10.93 0.64
C ALA A 236 -2.32 9.70 -0.06
N PRO A 237 -3.27 9.01 0.57
CA PRO A 237 -4.07 8.03 -0.14
C PRO A 237 -4.88 8.73 -1.24
N ARG A 238 -5.11 8.05 -2.36
CA ARG A 238 -5.91 8.55 -3.48
C ARG A 238 -7.17 7.74 -3.67
N GLY A 239 -8.26 8.42 -3.90
CA GLY A 239 -9.59 7.88 -4.14
C GLY A 239 -10.58 9.02 -4.31
N GLU A 240 -11.81 8.71 -4.73
CA GLU A 240 -12.84 9.72 -4.97
C GLU A 240 -13.33 10.40 -3.68
N ARG A 241 -13.28 9.68 -2.55
CA ARG A 241 -13.83 10.11 -1.26
C ARG A 241 -12.75 10.11 -0.18
N VAL A 242 -11.65 10.84 -0.42
CA VAL A 242 -10.52 10.96 0.51
C VAL A 242 -10.41 12.39 1.03
N ARG A 243 -10.27 12.53 2.34
CA ARG A 243 -9.94 13.77 3.04
C ARG A 243 -8.65 13.58 3.84
N VAL A 244 -7.75 14.54 3.72
CA VAL A 244 -6.51 14.57 4.48
C VAL A 244 -6.61 15.67 5.52
N VAL A 245 -6.33 15.33 6.78
CA VAL A 245 -6.21 16.28 7.88
C VAL A 245 -4.75 16.32 8.30
N SER A 246 -4.13 17.49 8.20
CA SER A 246 -2.76 17.74 8.62
C SER A 246 -2.69 19.10 9.33
N GLY A 247 -2.26 19.10 10.60
CA GLY A 247 -2.10 20.30 11.42
C GLY A 247 -0.65 20.79 11.52
N GLY A 248 0.27 20.25 10.68
CA GLY A 248 1.71 20.48 10.82
C GLY A 248 2.38 19.47 11.75
N SER A 249 1.79 19.16 12.89
CA SER A 249 2.17 18.04 13.76
C SER A 249 0.94 17.26 14.21
N LEU A 250 1.15 16.02 14.66
CA LEU A 250 0.05 15.19 15.18
C LEU A 250 -0.50 15.74 16.50
N GLU A 251 0.32 16.40 17.28
CA GLU A 251 -0.07 17.05 18.52
C GLU A 251 -0.96 18.27 18.30
N GLU A 252 -0.80 18.96 17.17
CA GLU A 252 -1.61 20.13 16.78
C GLU A 252 -2.90 19.76 16.06
N THR A 253 -3.01 18.52 15.57
CA THR A 253 -4.22 18.06 14.88
C THR A 253 -5.36 17.86 15.88
N GLU A 254 -6.37 18.71 15.81
CA GLU A 254 -7.51 18.70 16.73
C GLU A 254 -8.57 17.64 16.35
N VAL A 255 -9.20 17.03 17.37
CA VAL A 255 -10.28 16.04 17.17
C VAL A 255 -11.43 16.65 16.36
N GLU A 256 -11.74 17.93 16.56
CA GLU A 256 -12.81 18.64 15.85
C GLU A 256 -12.61 18.67 14.34
N GLN A 257 -11.36 18.84 13.90
CA GLN A 257 -11.03 18.84 12.47
C GLN A 257 -11.30 17.47 11.85
N VAL A 258 -10.84 16.40 12.49
CA VAL A 258 -11.03 15.03 12.02
C VAL A 258 -12.51 14.63 12.06
N LEU A 259 -13.23 15.01 13.13
CA LEU A 259 -14.64 14.73 13.30
C LEU A 259 -15.49 15.38 12.20
N ARG A 260 -15.23 16.66 11.90
CA ARG A 260 -15.95 17.39 10.83
C ARG A 260 -15.79 16.70 9.48
N GLU A 261 -14.58 16.29 9.08
CA GLU A 261 -14.32 15.60 7.82
C GLU A 261 -14.96 14.20 7.80
N ALA A 262 -14.92 13.49 8.92
CA ALA A 262 -15.56 12.17 9.04
C ALA A 262 -17.09 12.25 8.92
N GLN A 263 -17.72 13.20 9.59
CA GLN A 263 -19.16 13.43 9.51
C GLN A 263 -19.58 13.89 8.10
N TRP A 264 -18.78 14.76 7.46
CA TRP A 264 -19.06 15.19 6.10
C TRP A 264 -19.04 14.01 5.12
N LEU A 265 -18.01 13.14 5.18
CA LEU A 265 -17.91 11.95 4.35
C LEU A 265 -19.04 10.95 4.62
N ALA A 266 -19.40 10.74 5.88
CA ALA A 266 -20.47 9.83 6.26
C ALA A 266 -21.84 10.27 5.73
N ASN A 267 -22.09 11.58 5.61
CA ASN A 267 -23.36 12.15 5.15
C ASN A 267 -23.40 12.42 3.63
N SER A 268 -22.26 12.40 2.95
CA SER A 268 -22.15 12.65 1.50
C SER A 268 -22.22 11.31 0.75
N ARG A 269 -23.44 10.80 0.55
CA ARG A 269 -23.68 9.57 -0.24
C ARG A 269 -23.86 9.87 -1.72
#